data_15e04d3ed903121c7c105444e4ed3495
#
_entry.id   15e04d3ed903121c7c105444e4ed3495
#
_cell.length_a   1.000
_cell.length_b   1.000
_cell.length_c   1.000
_cell.angle_alpha   90.00
_cell.angle_beta   90.00
_cell.angle_gamma   90.00
#
_symmetry.space_group_name_H-M   'P 1'
#
loop_
_entity.id
_entity.type
_entity.pdbx_description
1 polymer ?
#
loop_
_entity_poly.entity_id
_entity_poly.type
_entity_poly.pdbx_seq_one_letter_code
_entity_poly.pdbx_strand_id
1 'polypeptide(L)'
;IHVEIGDFRKMPKNIKNKNFDQVVINPPYYQTGTPSKNQGRNQSLRITNPLSEWVNEGVKRLKPNGWITIINTPENLIEILIALSKGTGDIQIKPLTSSRDKTANRVIIRAKKGSKGITKLYAPLITHVSEGNIKKFSYETEEILRRGSPLIF
;
A
#
# COMPACT_ATOMS: atom_id res chain seq x y z
N ILE A 1 -8.80 -11.67 -15.72
CA ILE A 1 -8.13 -10.41 -15.35
C ILE A 1 -8.13 -9.52 -16.57
N HIS A 2 -8.59 -8.28 -16.43
CA HIS A 2 -8.55 -7.25 -17.47
C HIS A 2 -7.41 -6.29 -17.15
N VAL A 3 -6.52 -6.03 -18.11
CA VAL A 3 -5.35 -5.17 -17.94
C VAL A 3 -5.49 -3.96 -18.86
N GLU A 4 -5.30 -2.77 -18.30
CA GLU A 4 -5.30 -1.51 -19.01
C GLU A 4 -3.95 -0.79 -18.79
N ILE A 5 -3.43 -0.20 -19.85
CA ILE A 5 -2.23 0.65 -19.79
C ILE A 5 -2.68 2.11 -19.75
N GLY A 6 -2.19 2.86 -18.78
CA GLY A 6 -2.53 4.28 -18.68
C GLY A 6 -1.85 4.99 -17.53
N ASP A 7 -1.92 6.32 -17.55
CA ASP A 7 -1.56 7.15 -16.42
C ASP A 7 -2.70 7.13 -15.39
N PHE A 8 -2.40 6.81 -14.15
CA PHE A 8 -3.37 6.80 -13.05
C PHE A 8 -4.14 8.14 -12.89
N ARG A 9 -3.53 9.25 -13.23
CA ARG A 9 -4.17 10.59 -13.22
C ARG A 9 -5.11 10.80 -14.40
N LYS A 10 -4.85 10.11 -15.49
CA LYS A 10 -5.62 10.19 -16.75
C LYS A 10 -6.21 8.82 -17.06
N MET A 11 -6.87 8.22 -16.05
CA MET A 11 -7.48 6.91 -16.22
C MET A 11 -8.34 6.84 -17.48
N PRO A 12 -8.27 5.73 -18.23
CA PRO A 12 -9.20 5.44 -19.32
C PRO A 12 -10.64 5.55 -18.86
N LYS A 13 -11.53 6.05 -19.75
CA LYS A 13 -12.94 6.31 -19.40
C LYS A 13 -13.67 5.06 -18.88
N ASN A 14 -13.36 3.90 -19.41
CA ASN A 14 -13.91 2.60 -19.01
C ASN A 14 -13.58 2.21 -17.57
N ILE A 15 -12.48 2.72 -16.99
CA ILE A 15 -12.11 2.54 -15.57
C ILE A 15 -12.61 3.73 -14.76
N LYS A 16 -12.40 4.95 -15.24
CA LYS A 16 -12.74 6.19 -14.53
C LYS A 16 -14.22 6.25 -14.12
N ASN A 17 -15.10 5.69 -14.93
CA ASN A 17 -16.56 5.69 -14.69
C ASN A 17 -17.04 4.48 -13.86
N LYS A 18 -16.13 3.60 -13.42
CA LYS A 18 -16.48 2.45 -12.58
C LYS A 18 -16.17 2.73 -11.12
N ASN A 19 -16.97 2.16 -10.25
CA ASN A 19 -16.72 2.09 -8.82
C ASN A 19 -16.55 0.63 -8.39
N PHE A 20 -15.64 0.40 -7.45
CA PHE A 20 -15.20 -0.92 -7.04
C PHE A 20 -15.48 -1.14 -5.55
N ASP A 21 -15.73 -2.38 -5.18
CA ASP A 21 -15.85 -2.78 -3.77
C ASP A 21 -14.51 -2.75 -3.07
N GLN A 22 -13.43 -3.02 -3.81
CA GLN A 22 -12.06 -2.97 -3.32
C GLN A 22 -11.13 -2.32 -4.33
N VAL A 23 -10.21 -1.51 -3.83
CA VAL A 23 -9.12 -0.90 -4.59
C VAL A 23 -7.82 -1.22 -3.88
N VAL A 24 -6.87 -1.80 -4.60
CA VAL A 24 -5.52 -2.07 -4.09
C VAL A 24 -4.54 -1.20 -4.86
N ILE A 25 -3.69 -0.46 -4.15
CA ILE A 25 -2.66 0.37 -4.76
C ILE A 25 -1.29 0.04 -4.17
N ASN A 26 -0.31 -0.06 -5.05
CA ASN A 26 1.10 -0.15 -4.71
C ASN A 26 1.84 1.00 -5.42
N PRO A 27 1.74 2.21 -4.90
CA PRO A 27 2.34 3.38 -5.54
C PRO A 27 3.86 3.28 -5.52
N PRO A 28 4.56 3.95 -6.46
CA PRO A 28 6.02 3.98 -6.47
C PRO A 28 6.56 4.50 -5.13
N TYR A 29 7.62 3.85 -4.65
CA TYR A 29 8.31 4.29 -3.44
C TYR A 29 9.26 5.44 -3.79
N TYR A 30 8.88 6.66 -3.48
CA TYR A 30 9.78 7.81 -3.64
C TYR A 30 10.77 7.81 -2.47
N GLN A 31 12.01 7.49 -2.75
CA GLN A 31 13.08 7.84 -1.84
C GLN A 31 13.42 9.32 -2.07
N THR A 32 13.22 10.15 -1.08
CA THR A 32 13.89 11.44 -0.95
C THR A 32 15.37 11.17 -0.64
N GLY A 33 16.09 10.62 -1.58
CA GLY A 33 17.48 10.23 -1.43
C GLY A 33 18.27 10.59 -2.69
N THR A 34 19.57 10.78 -2.55
CA THR A 34 20.56 11.21 -3.52
C THR A 34 20.28 10.64 -4.93
N PRO A 35 20.24 11.48 -5.99
CA PRO A 35 20.02 11.02 -7.36
C PRO A 35 21.05 9.97 -7.75
N SER A 36 20.61 8.83 -8.25
CA SER A 36 21.55 7.86 -8.82
C SER A 36 22.24 8.46 -10.05
N LYS A 37 23.50 8.08 -10.28
CA LYS A 37 24.33 8.58 -11.42
C LYS A 37 23.76 8.32 -12.82
N ASN A 38 22.65 7.59 -12.96
CA ASN A 38 21.98 7.32 -14.23
C ASN A 38 20.88 8.36 -14.50
N GLN A 39 21.22 9.43 -15.20
CA GLN A 39 20.32 10.53 -15.57
C GLN A 39 19.05 10.11 -16.33
N GLY A 40 19.11 9.06 -17.15
CA GLY A 40 17.97 8.59 -17.94
C GLY A 40 16.86 7.92 -17.09
N ARG A 41 17.20 7.24 -15.98
CA ARG A 41 16.23 6.68 -15.03
C ARG A 41 15.61 7.72 -14.11
N ASN A 42 16.36 8.79 -13.82
CA ASN A 42 15.91 9.84 -12.92
C ASN A 42 14.84 10.77 -13.54
N GLN A 43 14.83 10.93 -14.87
CA GLN A 43 13.79 11.72 -15.55
C GLN A 43 12.43 11.00 -15.63
N SER A 44 12.42 9.68 -15.79
CA SER A 44 11.17 8.89 -15.77
C SER A 44 10.60 8.70 -14.34
N LEU A 45 11.44 8.83 -13.31
CA LEU A 45 11.07 8.66 -11.89
C LEU A 45 10.77 9.96 -11.15
N ARG A 46 11.05 11.13 -11.76
CA ARG A 46 10.58 12.43 -11.27
C ARG A 46 9.10 12.64 -11.61
N ILE A 47 8.27 11.68 -11.26
CA ILE A 47 6.84 11.92 -11.24
C ILE A 47 6.59 12.73 -9.96
N THR A 48 6.44 14.03 -10.16
CA THR A 48 6.20 15.07 -9.15
C THR A 48 4.81 14.97 -8.51
N ASN A 49 4.24 13.78 -8.39
CA ASN A 49 2.91 13.64 -7.83
C ASN A 49 3.00 13.23 -6.36
N PRO A 50 2.44 14.03 -5.49
CA PRO A 50 2.34 13.63 -4.09
C PRO A 50 1.56 12.32 -3.97
N LEU A 51 2.00 11.47 -3.07
CA LEU A 51 1.37 10.17 -2.79
C LEU A 51 -0.12 10.34 -2.44
N SER A 52 -0.47 11.48 -1.84
CA SER A 52 -1.85 11.87 -1.56
C SER A 52 -2.75 11.89 -2.80
N GLU A 53 -2.25 12.21 -4.01
CA GLU A 53 -3.04 12.10 -5.24
C GLU A 53 -3.41 10.65 -5.55
N TRP A 54 -2.46 9.71 -5.41
CA TRP A 54 -2.71 8.29 -5.58
C TRP A 54 -3.78 7.77 -4.63
N VAL A 55 -3.69 8.15 -3.37
CA VAL A 55 -4.68 7.77 -2.35
C VAL A 55 -6.04 8.34 -2.68
N ASN A 56 -6.12 9.64 -3.00
CA ASN A 56 -7.37 10.32 -3.32
C ASN A 56 -8.06 9.72 -4.55
N GLU A 57 -7.31 9.45 -5.63
CA GLU A 57 -7.87 8.81 -6.82
C GLU A 57 -8.34 7.38 -6.53
N GLY A 58 -7.61 6.62 -5.72
CA GLY A 58 -8.04 5.30 -5.25
C GLY A 58 -9.35 5.36 -4.47
N VAL A 59 -9.48 6.28 -3.52
CA VAL A 59 -10.72 6.47 -2.72
C VAL A 59 -11.90 6.92 -3.59
N LYS A 60 -11.66 7.76 -4.61
CA LYS A 60 -12.72 8.15 -5.57
C LYS A 60 -13.29 6.94 -6.31
N ARG A 61 -12.47 5.92 -6.60
CA ARG A 61 -12.92 4.70 -7.31
C ARG A 61 -13.66 3.69 -6.44
N LEU A 62 -13.75 3.93 -5.14
CA LEU A 62 -14.52 3.06 -4.27
C LEU A 62 -16.02 3.34 -4.33
N LYS A 63 -16.83 2.29 -4.26
CA LYS A 63 -18.23 2.38 -3.87
C LYS A 63 -18.36 2.88 -2.41
N PRO A 64 -19.51 3.39 -1.98
CA PRO A 64 -19.79 3.57 -0.56
C PRO A 64 -19.51 2.28 0.22
N ASN A 65 -18.86 2.38 1.38
CA ASN A 65 -18.42 1.26 2.20
C ASN A 65 -17.37 0.32 1.57
N GLY A 66 -16.84 0.64 0.40
CA GLY A 66 -15.73 -0.09 -0.21
C GLY A 66 -14.41 0.12 0.54
N TRP A 67 -13.45 -0.78 0.33
CA TRP A 67 -12.15 -0.77 0.99
C TRP A 67 -11.02 -0.39 0.05
N ILE A 68 -10.14 0.49 0.49
CA ILE A 68 -8.82 0.70 -0.13
C ILE A 68 -7.77 -0.06 0.66
N THR A 69 -6.84 -0.70 -0.04
CA THR A 69 -5.64 -1.32 0.54
C THR A 69 -4.41 -0.72 -0.12
N ILE A 70 -3.47 -0.26 0.69
CA ILE A 70 -2.25 0.41 0.25
C ILE A 70 -1.06 -0.31 0.87
N ILE A 71 -0.05 -0.63 0.05
CA ILE A 71 1.25 -1.06 0.56
C ILE A 71 2.28 0.03 0.29
N ASN A 72 3.06 0.40 1.31
CA ASN A 72 4.09 1.42 1.17
C ASN A 72 5.18 1.28 2.24
N THR A 73 6.13 2.21 2.26
CA THR A 73 7.14 2.32 3.33
C THR A 73 6.61 3.13 4.51
N PRO A 74 7.10 2.90 5.73
CA PRO A 74 6.67 3.63 6.94
C PRO A 74 6.91 5.14 6.85
N GLU A 75 7.93 5.59 6.10
CA GLU A 75 8.24 7.01 5.92
C GLU A 75 7.07 7.79 5.32
N ASN A 76 6.28 7.13 4.48
CA ASN A 76 5.13 7.73 3.79
C ASN A 76 3.82 7.59 4.58
N LEU A 77 3.85 6.96 5.77
CA LEU A 77 2.64 6.65 6.52
C LEU A 77 1.82 7.91 6.86
N ILE A 78 2.48 8.98 7.29
CA ILE A 78 1.80 10.22 7.67
C ILE A 78 1.04 10.82 6.49
N GLU A 79 1.66 10.91 5.29
CA GLU A 79 1.01 11.45 4.09
C GLU A 79 -0.20 10.60 3.69
N ILE A 80 -0.08 9.27 3.74
CA ILE A 80 -1.17 8.35 3.44
C ILE A 80 -2.33 8.54 4.41
N LEU A 81 -2.07 8.63 5.72
CA LEU A 81 -3.11 8.78 6.74
C LEU A 81 -3.84 10.12 6.62
N ILE A 82 -3.12 11.22 6.33
CA ILE A 82 -3.72 12.53 6.07
C ILE A 82 -4.65 12.47 4.85
N ALA A 83 -4.25 11.79 3.79
CA ALA A 83 -5.08 11.66 2.60
C ALA A 83 -6.33 10.80 2.87
N LEU A 84 -6.19 9.68 3.59
CA LEU A 84 -7.29 8.78 3.93
C LEU A 84 -8.30 9.43 4.89
N SER A 85 -7.85 10.24 5.85
CA SER A 85 -8.73 10.86 6.86
C SER A 85 -9.83 11.74 6.27
N LYS A 86 -9.68 12.22 5.04
CA LYS A 86 -10.63 13.10 4.38
C LYS A 86 -11.92 12.44 3.87
N GLY A 87 -11.96 11.11 3.84
CA GLY A 87 -13.13 10.42 3.27
C GLY A 87 -13.28 8.96 3.66
N THR A 88 -12.44 8.48 4.58
CA THR A 88 -12.45 7.11 5.06
C THR A 88 -12.36 7.03 6.57
N GLY A 89 -12.68 5.86 7.12
CA GLY A 89 -12.47 5.48 8.53
C GLY A 89 -12.19 3.98 8.62
N ASP A 90 -12.31 3.39 9.81
CA ASP A 90 -11.87 2.01 10.05
C ASP A 90 -10.44 1.78 9.52
N ILE A 91 -9.55 2.75 9.72
CA ILE A 91 -8.19 2.65 9.22
C ILE A 91 -7.46 1.55 9.99
N GLN A 92 -6.93 0.60 9.27
CA GLN A 92 -6.21 -0.55 9.79
C GLN A 92 -4.76 -0.49 9.29
N ILE A 93 -3.81 -0.55 10.21
CA ILE A 93 -2.39 -0.43 9.91
C ILE A 93 -1.70 -1.71 10.36
N LYS A 94 -1.08 -2.43 9.42
CA LYS A 94 -0.30 -3.64 9.70
C LYS A 94 1.14 -3.45 9.23
N PRO A 95 2.09 -3.29 10.16
CA PRO A 95 3.51 -3.25 9.82
C PRO A 95 4.01 -4.61 9.32
N LEU A 96 5.01 -4.60 8.42
CA LEU A 96 5.73 -5.79 7.99
C LEU A 96 7.19 -5.63 8.34
N THR A 97 7.74 -6.59 9.06
CA THR A 97 9.16 -6.62 9.43
C THR A 97 9.83 -7.91 8.99
N SER A 98 11.11 -7.84 8.70
CA SER A 98 11.87 -9.03 8.32
C SER A 98 12.19 -9.95 9.51
N SER A 99 12.24 -9.45 10.74
CA SER A 99 12.46 -10.21 11.98
C SER A 99 11.92 -9.42 13.18
N ARG A 100 11.84 -10.08 14.35
CA ARG A 100 11.30 -9.48 15.58
C ARG A 100 12.08 -8.25 16.03
N ASP A 101 13.39 -8.26 15.82
CA ASP A 101 14.30 -7.23 16.35
C ASP A 101 14.54 -6.08 15.35
N LYS A 102 13.82 -6.06 14.24
CA LYS A 102 13.95 -5.04 13.21
C LYS A 102 12.72 -4.15 13.11
N THR A 103 12.95 -2.90 12.82
CA THR A 103 11.87 -1.97 12.47
C THR A 103 11.16 -2.42 11.20
N ALA A 104 9.88 -2.13 11.11
CA ALA A 104 9.12 -2.40 9.90
C ALA A 104 9.68 -1.61 8.70
N ASN A 105 9.83 -2.28 7.58
CA ASN A 105 10.28 -1.64 6.32
C ASN A 105 9.16 -1.51 5.30
N ARG A 106 7.99 -2.07 5.60
CA ARG A 106 6.76 -1.92 4.83
C ARG A 106 5.58 -1.82 5.79
N VAL A 107 4.52 -1.22 5.30
CA VAL A 107 3.25 -1.13 6.01
C VAL A 107 2.11 -1.40 5.02
N ILE A 108 1.14 -2.18 5.45
CA ILE A 108 -0.13 -2.33 4.74
C ILE A 108 -1.17 -1.52 5.50
N ILE A 109 -1.86 -0.65 4.78
CA ILE A 109 -2.89 0.21 5.32
C ILE A 109 -4.20 -0.11 4.60
N ARG A 110 -5.26 -0.35 5.36
CA ARG A 110 -6.62 -0.48 4.83
C ARG A 110 -7.51 0.60 5.40
N ALA A 111 -8.46 1.07 4.61
CA ALA A 111 -9.44 2.04 5.07
C ALA A 111 -10.77 1.86 4.35
N LYS A 112 -11.88 2.13 5.03
CA LYS A 112 -13.23 1.98 4.51
C LYS A 112 -13.82 3.32 4.15
N LYS A 113 -14.28 3.48 2.91
CA LYS A 113 -14.89 4.73 2.41
C LYS A 113 -16.16 5.07 3.16
N GLY A 114 -16.25 6.31 3.64
CA GLY A 114 -17.43 6.83 4.35
C GLY A 114 -17.60 6.32 5.77
N SER A 115 -16.73 5.44 6.27
CA SER A 115 -16.76 5.01 7.68
C SER A 115 -16.29 6.12 8.61
N LYS A 116 -16.77 6.07 9.86
CA LYS A 116 -16.30 6.87 11.00
C LYS A 116 -15.66 6.00 12.09
N GLY A 117 -15.36 4.73 11.77
CA GLY A 117 -14.74 3.79 12.69
C GLY A 117 -13.32 4.23 13.08
N ILE A 118 -12.89 3.73 14.23
CA ILE A 118 -11.60 4.06 14.84
C ILE A 118 -10.41 3.49 14.06
N THR A 119 -9.26 4.15 14.18
CA THR A 119 -7.99 3.62 13.65
C THR A 119 -7.45 2.51 14.56
N LYS A 120 -6.94 1.43 13.94
CA LYS A 120 -6.33 0.29 14.64
C LYS A 120 -4.91 0.06 14.12
N LEU A 121 -3.96 -0.08 15.04
CA LEU A 121 -2.59 -0.51 14.75
C LEU A 121 -2.43 -1.96 15.21
N TYR A 122 -2.11 -2.83 14.28
CA TYR A 122 -1.96 -4.26 14.52
C TYR A 122 -0.52 -4.66 14.80
N ALA A 123 -0.33 -5.81 15.45
CA ALA A 123 0.98 -6.40 15.61
C ALA A 123 1.63 -6.65 14.23
N PRO A 124 2.95 -6.50 14.09
CA PRO A 124 3.63 -6.67 12.81
C PRO A 124 3.56 -8.11 12.30
N LEU A 125 3.45 -8.27 10.97
CA LEU A 125 3.73 -9.53 10.31
C LEU A 125 5.25 -9.70 10.22
N ILE A 126 5.78 -10.78 10.80
CA ILE A 126 7.19 -11.15 10.71
C ILE A 126 7.36 -11.99 9.46
N THR A 127 8.01 -11.45 8.44
CA THR A 127 8.07 -12.08 7.11
C THR A 127 9.09 -13.19 7.00
N HIS A 128 10.12 -13.22 7.85
CA HIS A 128 11.18 -14.20 7.79
C HIS A 128 11.54 -14.76 9.18
N VAL A 129 12.03 -15.98 9.16
CA VAL A 129 12.66 -16.65 10.30
C VAL A 129 14.06 -17.06 9.89
N SER A 130 14.97 -17.10 10.86
CA SER A 130 16.36 -17.57 10.66
C SER A 130 16.50 -18.96 11.30
N GLU A 131 16.94 -19.91 10.53
CA GLU A 131 17.38 -21.24 11.01
C GLU A 131 18.87 -21.37 10.69
N GLY A 132 19.71 -21.14 11.70
CA GLY A 132 21.16 -21.01 11.50
C GLY A 132 21.47 -19.84 10.55
N ASN A 133 22.21 -20.12 9.49
CA ASN A 133 22.57 -19.13 8.46
C ASN A 133 21.53 -18.99 7.31
N ILE A 134 20.44 -19.75 7.36
CA ILE A 134 19.44 -19.77 6.30
C ILE A 134 18.26 -18.86 6.70
N LYS A 135 17.94 -17.91 5.83
CA LYS A 135 16.78 -17.03 5.97
C LYS A 135 15.63 -17.57 5.11
N LYS A 136 14.52 -17.94 5.74
CA LYS A 136 13.31 -18.46 5.08
C LYS A 136 12.14 -17.53 5.36
N PHE A 137 11.09 -17.62 4.55
CA PHE A 137 9.80 -17.01 4.92
C PHE A 137 9.27 -17.65 6.21
N SER A 138 8.60 -16.85 7.03
CA SER A 138 7.82 -17.39 8.13
C SER A 138 6.69 -18.28 7.59
N TYR A 139 6.19 -19.20 8.39
CA TYR A 139 5.06 -20.06 8.01
C TYR A 139 3.85 -19.23 7.54
N GLU A 140 3.48 -18.20 8.31
CA GLU A 140 2.37 -17.30 7.96
C GLU A 140 2.59 -16.60 6.61
N THR A 141 3.82 -16.14 6.36
CA THR A 141 4.16 -15.50 5.08
C THR A 141 4.09 -16.48 3.90
N GLU A 142 4.55 -17.72 4.08
CA GLU A 142 4.42 -18.76 3.05
C GLU A 142 2.98 -19.10 2.74
N GLU A 143 2.12 -19.24 3.76
CA GLU A 143 0.70 -19.48 3.59
C GLU A 143 0.05 -18.36 2.75
N ILE A 144 0.35 -17.09 3.08
CA ILE A 144 -0.18 -15.94 2.36
C ILE A 144 0.32 -15.92 0.89
N LEU A 145 1.63 -16.02 0.69
CA LEU A 145 2.23 -15.79 -0.64
C LEU A 145 2.08 -16.98 -1.59
N ARG A 146 2.11 -18.21 -1.08
CA ARG A 146 2.13 -19.41 -1.92
C ARG A 146 0.79 -20.14 -1.97
N ARG A 147 0.00 -20.06 -0.91
CA ARG A 147 -1.27 -20.77 -0.80
C ARG A 147 -2.50 -19.85 -0.86
N GLY A 148 -2.27 -18.53 -0.92
CA GLY A 148 -3.35 -17.55 -1.02
C GLY A 148 -4.15 -17.41 0.27
N SER A 149 -3.60 -17.80 1.41
CA SER A 149 -4.24 -17.57 2.70
C SER A 149 -4.46 -16.08 2.95
N PRO A 150 -5.57 -15.68 3.59
CA PRO A 150 -5.85 -14.28 3.83
C PRO A 150 -4.84 -13.67 4.81
N LEU A 151 -4.42 -12.43 4.55
CA LEU A 151 -3.71 -11.64 5.54
C LEU A 151 -4.68 -11.20 6.63
N ILE A 152 -4.47 -11.67 7.85
CA ILE A 152 -5.29 -11.29 9.01
C ILE A 152 -4.78 -9.97 9.58
N PHE A 153 -5.71 -9.05 9.77
CA PHE A 153 -5.49 -7.76 10.43
C PHE A 153 -5.87 -7.84 11.88
#